data_98051948632a5ab40bc824726f85e028
#
_entry.id   98051948632a5ab40bc824726f85e028
#
_cell.length_a   1.000
_cell.length_b   1.000
_cell.length_c   1.000
_cell.angle_alpha   90.00
_cell.angle_beta   90.00
_cell.angle_gamma   90.00
#
_symmetry.space_group_name_H-M   'P 1'
#
loop_
_entity.id
_entity.type
_entity.pdbx_description
1 polymer ?
#
loop_
_entity_poly.entity_id
_entity_poly.type
_entity_poly.pdbx_seq_one_letter_code
_entity_poly.pdbx_strand_id
1 'polypeptide(L)'
;MMRKMMWIAVVALCCTTIGQAQMGDMKMPAPAVGAAANPAKEIDGMLSLFEAEMTGAAKAMPADKYDFAPKTAMIAGSKFDGVRTFAAQVSHVIQANYSFYSRVGDMKIDVDMKAIGDMTKKDDLVAALAACFTFAHKAVATITPANAFLVIKGADGMNTRVTLATFGVAHGYDHYGQLVEYLRMNGIIPPASAGGM
;
A
#
# COMPACT_ATOMS: atom_id res chain seq x y z
N MET A 1 -65.67 35.88 38.27
CA MET A 1 -64.41 35.25 38.65
C MET A 1 -64.20 34.01 37.84
N MET A 2 -63.48 34.11 36.73
CA MET A 2 -63.19 32.98 35.80
C MET A 2 -61.78 32.52 36.02
N ARG A 3 -61.58 31.27 36.50
CA ARG A 3 -60.27 30.59 36.64
C ARG A 3 -59.87 30.02 35.24
N LYS A 4 -58.82 30.54 34.69
CA LYS A 4 -58.16 29.99 33.48
C LYS A 4 -57.38 28.74 33.87
N MET A 5 -57.79 27.59 33.39
CA MET A 5 -57.04 26.34 33.46
C MET A 5 -55.95 26.36 32.38
N MET A 6 -54.71 26.29 32.82
CA MET A 6 -53.51 26.20 31.95
C MET A 6 -53.19 24.73 31.74
N TRP A 7 -53.28 24.26 30.49
CA TRP A 7 -52.88 22.92 30.08
C TRP A 7 -51.37 22.92 29.83
N ILE A 8 -50.60 22.17 30.63
CA ILE A 8 -49.19 21.90 30.39
C ILE A 8 -49.14 20.64 29.51
N ALA A 9 -48.73 20.81 28.26
CA ALA A 9 -48.42 19.68 27.40
C ALA A 9 -47.00 19.16 27.72
N VAL A 10 -46.95 17.96 28.27
CA VAL A 10 -45.68 17.23 28.45
C VAL A 10 -45.33 16.55 27.15
N VAL A 11 -44.34 17.10 26.46
CA VAL A 11 -43.75 16.44 25.29
C VAL A 11 -42.77 15.39 25.79
N ALA A 12 -43.13 14.13 25.69
CA ALA A 12 -42.27 12.99 25.95
C ALA A 12 -41.30 12.85 24.78
N LEU A 13 -40.02 13.22 25.00
CA LEU A 13 -38.93 13.03 24.08
C LEU A 13 -38.49 11.56 24.12
N CYS A 14 -38.98 10.75 23.17
CA CYS A 14 -38.50 9.38 22.96
C CYS A 14 -37.07 9.44 22.40
N CYS A 15 -36.04 9.30 23.25
CA CYS A 15 -34.69 9.01 22.82
C CYS A 15 -34.63 7.57 22.31
N THR A 16 -34.74 7.39 21.00
CA THR A 16 -34.37 6.13 20.37
C THR A 16 -32.83 6.02 20.36
N THR A 17 -32.29 5.28 21.31
CA THR A 17 -30.89 4.83 21.26
C THR A 17 -30.76 3.89 20.08
N ILE A 18 -30.20 4.40 18.98
CA ILE A 18 -29.70 3.56 17.89
C ILE A 18 -28.56 2.76 18.49
N GLY A 19 -28.82 1.49 18.76
CA GLY A 19 -27.79 0.55 19.17
C GLY A 19 -26.73 0.48 18.06
N GLN A 20 -25.55 1.07 18.31
CA GLN A 20 -24.36 0.74 17.53
C GLN A 20 -24.08 -0.74 17.79
N ALA A 21 -24.44 -1.57 16.80
CA ALA A 21 -23.94 -2.93 16.76
C ALA A 21 -22.42 -2.85 16.75
N GLN A 22 -21.78 -3.16 17.86
CA GLN A 22 -20.37 -3.46 17.91
C GLN A 22 -20.17 -4.66 17.00
N MET A 23 -19.67 -4.40 15.77
CA MET A 23 -18.99 -5.42 14.99
C MET A 23 -17.71 -5.73 15.77
N GLY A 24 -17.86 -6.64 16.74
CA GLY A 24 -16.73 -7.21 17.42
C GLY A 24 -15.79 -7.79 16.37
N ASP A 25 -14.48 -7.56 16.55
CA ASP A 25 -13.42 -8.20 15.78
C ASP A 25 -13.67 -9.72 15.77
N MET A 26 -14.41 -10.21 14.77
CA MET A 26 -14.47 -11.64 14.51
C MET A 26 -13.11 -12.03 13.94
N LYS A 27 -12.16 -12.27 14.83
CA LYS A 27 -10.88 -12.86 14.50
C LYS A 27 -11.18 -14.23 13.90
N MET A 28 -11.16 -14.29 12.57
CA MET A 28 -11.33 -15.59 11.87
C MET A 28 -10.34 -16.59 12.44
N PRO A 29 -10.78 -17.79 12.81
CA PRO A 29 -9.86 -18.82 13.32
C PRO A 29 -8.77 -19.06 12.26
N ALA A 30 -7.54 -19.23 12.72
CA ALA A 30 -6.43 -19.59 11.83
C ALA A 30 -6.77 -20.87 11.07
N PRO A 31 -6.44 -20.96 9.77
CA PRO A 31 -6.65 -22.20 9.00
C PRO A 31 -5.96 -23.38 9.68
N ALA A 32 -6.58 -24.55 9.64
CA ALA A 32 -5.96 -25.77 10.15
C ALA A 32 -4.70 -26.11 9.35
N VAL A 33 -3.67 -26.60 10.02
CA VAL A 33 -2.44 -27.07 9.37
C VAL A 33 -2.79 -28.16 8.34
N GLY A 34 -2.31 -28.00 7.10
CA GLY A 34 -2.62 -28.90 5.98
C GLY A 34 -3.88 -28.53 5.18
N ALA A 35 -4.68 -27.55 5.62
CA ALA A 35 -5.79 -27.06 4.82
C ALA A 35 -5.28 -26.27 3.61
N ALA A 36 -6.00 -26.36 2.47
CA ALA A 36 -5.71 -25.54 1.30
C ALA A 36 -6.04 -24.06 1.58
N ALA A 37 -5.07 -23.18 1.38
CA ALA A 37 -5.27 -21.74 1.49
C ALA A 37 -5.75 -21.14 0.16
N ASN A 38 -6.44 -20.01 0.24
CA ASN A 38 -6.81 -19.23 -0.94
C ASN A 38 -5.60 -18.39 -1.40
N PRO A 39 -5.04 -18.64 -2.60
CA PRO A 39 -3.82 -17.97 -3.05
C PRO A 39 -3.97 -16.43 -3.16
N ALA A 40 -5.15 -15.93 -3.54
CA ALA A 40 -5.39 -14.48 -3.57
C ALA A 40 -5.27 -13.88 -2.16
N LYS A 41 -5.85 -14.53 -1.15
CA LYS A 41 -5.84 -14.06 0.23
C LYS A 41 -4.43 -14.00 0.83
N GLU A 42 -3.63 -15.03 0.57
CA GLU A 42 -2.25 -15.11 1.07
C GLU A 42 -1.36 -14.01 0.45
N ILE A 43 -1.50 -13.80 -0.86
CA ILE A 43 -0.75 -12.75 -1.56
C ILE A 43 -1.24 -11.36 -1.15
N ASP A 44 -2.55 -11.18 -1.01
CA ASP A 44 -3.15 -9.91 -0.60
C ASP A 44 -2.70 -9.48 0.80
N GLY A 45 -2.53 -10.43 1.71
CA GLY A 45 -1.95 -10.17 3.03
C GLY A 45 -0.51 -9.64 2.95
N MET A 46 0.34 -10.23 2.11
CA MET A 46 1.70 -9.75 1.88
C MET A 46 1.71 -8.38 1.19
N LEU A 47 0.83 -8.18 0.20
CA LEU A 47 0.68 -6.92 -0.52
C LEU A 47 0.23 -5.80 0.43
N SER A 48 -0.72 -6.08 1.32
CA SER A 48 -1.21 -5.11 2.32
C SER A 48 -0.12 -4.69 3.31
N LEU A 49 0.73 -5.63 3.75
CA LEU A 49 1.87 -5.30 4.60
C LEU A 49 2.86 -4.39 3.85
N PHE A 50 3.21 -4.76 2.62
CA PHE A 50 4.09 -3.96 1.78
C PHE A 50 3.50 -2.57 1.50
N GLU A 51 2.19 -2.45 1.20
CA GLU A 51 1.51 -1.17 1.01
C GLU A 51 1.65 -0.28 2.24
N ALA A 52 1.39 -0.83 3.44
CA ALA A 52 1.47 -0.07 4.69
C ALA A 52 2.89 0.48 4.92
N GLU A 53 3.90 -0.34 4.75
CA GLU A 53 5.30 0.03 4.98
C GLU A 53 5.82 1.01 3.92
N MET A 54 5.56 0.74 2.65
CA MET A 54 5.98 1.60 1.53
C MET A 54 5.31 2.98 1.58
N THR A 55 4.00 3.00 1.84
CA THR A 55 3.24 4.24 2.00
C THR A 55 3.69 5.01 3.23
N GLY A 56 3.97 4.30 4.33
CA GLY A 56 4.54 4.88 5.54
C GLY A 56 5.87 5.57 5.28
N ALA A 57 6.80 4.91 4.59
CA ALA A 57 8.08 5.47 4.21
C ALA A 57 7.94 6.70 3.30
N ALA A 58 7.08 6.62 2.27
CA ALA A 58 6.82 7.74 1.38
C ALA A 58 6.26 8.96 2.13
N LYS A 59 5.34 8.75 3.07
CA LYS A 59 4.76 9.84 3.89
C LYS A 59 5.76 10.42 4.89
N ALA A 60 6.69 9.63 5.41
CA ALA A 60 7.65 10.07 6.42
C ALA A 60 8.69 11.05 5.89
N MET A 61 9.14 10.92 4.64
CA MET A 61 10.11 11.84 4.06
C MET A 61 9.49 13.24 3.89
N PRO A 62 10.13 14.31 4.39
CA PRO A 62 9.71 15.70 4.12
C PRO A 62 9.70 16.03 2.63
N ALA A 63 8.79 16.90 2.20
CA ALA A 63 8.61 17.22 0.78
C ALA A 63 9.87 17.88 0.15
N ASP A 64 10.59 18.68 0.90
CA ASP A 64 11.84 19.34 0.51
C ASP A 64 13.03 18.38 0.40
N LYS A 65 12.84 17.10 0.77
CA LYS A 65 13.86 16.04 0.70
C LYS A 65 13.53 14.94 -0.29
N TYR A 66 12.52 15.14 -1.12
CA TYR A 66 12.14 14.14 -2.13
C TYR A 66 13.18 14.00 -3.27
N ASP A 67 14.02 15.00 -3.48
CA ASP A 67 15.17 14.96 -4.39
C ASP A 67 16.43 14.35 -3.76
N PHE A 68 16.39 13.93 -2.49
CA PHE A 68 17.52 13.32 -1.80
C PHE A 68 17.96 12.04 -2.50
N ALA A 69 19.27 11.93 -2.72
CA ALA A 69 19.97 10.70 -3.07
C ALA A 69 21.28 10.64 -2.29
N PRO A 70 21.79 9.46 -1.91
CA PRO A 70 23.14 9.34 -1.34
C PRO A 70 24.19 9.89 -2.31
N LYS A 71 25.21 10.53 -1.77
CA LYS A 71 26.35 11.08 -2.54
C LYS A 71 27.66 10.54 -2.00
N THR A 72 28.64 10.40 -2.87
CA THR A 72 30.00 9.90 -2.51
C THR A 72 30.64 10.69 -1.38
N ALA A 73 30.36 12.02 -1.30
CA ALA A 73 30.84 12.86 -0.21
C ALA A 73 30.32 12.50 1.19
N MET A 74 29.24 11.69 1.30
CA MET A 74 28.67 11.28 2.59
C MET A 74 29.49 10.14 3.23
N ILE A 75 30.06 9.26 2.42
CA ILE A 75 30.85 8.10 2.86
C ILE A 75 32.09 8.00 2.00
N ALA A 76 33.26 8.15 2.61
CA ALA A 76 34.53 8.10 1.89
C ALA A 76 34.74 6.76 1.18
N GLY A 77 35.11 6.79 -0.09
CA GLY A 77 35.34 5.60 -0.92
C GLY A 77 34.08 4.95 -1.49
N SER A 78 32.88 5.45 -1.18
CA SER A 78 31.63 4.96 -1.76
C SER A 78 31.45 5.40 -3.22
N LYS A 79 30.58 4.68 -3.95
CA LYS A 79 30.20 5.00 -5.33
C LYS A 79 28.68 5.02 -5.42
N PHE A 80 28.10 6.21 -5.52
CA PHE A 80 26.64 6.44 -5.62
C PHE A 80 26.22 7.02 -6.96
N ASP A 81 27.08 6.94 -7.99
CA ASP A 81 26.72 7.45 -9.31
C ASP A 81 25.54 6.65 -9.90
N GLY A 82 24.51 7.35 -10.36
CA GLY A 82 23.35 6.74 -10.99
C GLY A 82 22.29 6.19 -10.03
N VAL A 83 22.44 6.33 -8.70
CA VAL A 83 21.37 5.95 -7.76
C VAL A 83 20.16 6.87 -7.92
N ARG A 84 18.97 6.32 -7.75
CA ARG A 84 17.72 7.09 -7.83
C ARG A 84 17.57 8.02 -6.62
N THR A 85 16.95 9.17 -6.84
CA THR A 85 16.44 10.00 -5.74
C THR A 85 15.29 9.30 -5.01
N PHE A 86 14.92 9.79 -3.83
CA PHE A 86 13.77 9.28 -3.07
C PHE A 86 12.49 9.31 -3.94
N ALA A 87 12.20 10.43 -4.60
CA ALA A 87 11.08 10.55 -5.53
C ALA A 87 11.16 9.51 -6.66
N ALA A 88 12.33 9.34 -7.28
CA ALA A 88 12.53 8.39 -8.37
C ALA A 88 12.42 6.92 -7.92
N GLN A 89 12.74 6.59 -6.66
CA GLN A 89 12.46 5.26 -6.09
C GLN A 89 10.95 5.03 -5.97
N VAL A 90 10.20 5.99 -5.43
CA VAL A 90 8.74 5.87 -5.27
C VAL A 90 8.05 5.76 -6.63
N SER A 91 8.39 6.62 -7.60
CA SER A 91 7.80 6.58 -8.94
C SER A 91 8.11 5.27 -9.67
N HIS A 92 9.32 4.72 -9.49
CA HIS A 92 9.70 3.43 -10.06
C HIS A 92 8.86 2.28 -9.48
N VAL A 93 8.64 2.24 -8.17
CA VAL A 93 7.77 1.23 -7.54
C VAL A 93 6.34 1.32 -8.08
N ILE A 94 5.80 2.54 -8.26
CA ILE A 94 4.47 2.74 -8.85
C ILE A 94 4.41 2.15 -10.27
N GLN A 95 5.40 2.48 -11.13
CA GLN A 95 5.46 1.97 -12.49
C GLN A 95 5.61 0.45 -12.53
N ALA A 96 6.46 -0.13 -11.68
CA ALA A 96 6.68 -1.56 -11.59
C ALA A 96 5.39 -2.30 -11.15
N ASN A 97 4.70 -1.79 -10.14
CA ASN A 97 3.44 -2.34 -9.67
C ASN A 97 2.38 -2.35 -10.77
N TYR A 98 2.15 -1.25 -11.47
CA TYR A 98 1.24 -1.24 -12.62
C TYR A 98 1.65 -2.27 -13.67
N SER A 99 2.93 -2.36 -14.00
CA SER A 99 3.44 -3.30 -15.00
C SER A 99 3.22 -4.77 -14.60
N PHE A 100 3.53 -5.15 -13.36
CA PHE A 100 3.39 -6.53 -12.89
C PHE A 100 1.92 -6.91 -12.69
N TYR A 101 1.18 -6.09 -11.95
CA TYR A 101 -0.19 -6.40 -11.59
C TYR A 101 -1.18 -6.29 -12.74
N SER A 102 -0.89 -5.49 -13.79
CA SER A 102 -1.67 -5.54 -15.04
C SER A 102 -1.67 -6.93 -15.67
N ARG A 103 -0.52 -7.61 -15.65
CA ARG A 103 -0.37 -8.96 -16.19
C ARG A 103 -0.98 -10.02 -15.26
N VAL A 104 -0.85 -9.84 -13.94
CA VAL A 104 -1.48 -10.72 -12.95
C VAL A 104 -2.99 -10.75 -13.13
N GLY A 105 -3.62 -9.59 -13.24
CA GLY A 105 -5.08 -9.46 -13.35
C GLY A 105 -5.62 -9.49 -14.77
N ASP A 106 -4.75 -9.51 -15.78
CA ASP A 106 -5.13 -9.26 -17.19
C ASP A 106 -5.90 -7.93 -17.34
N MET A 107 -5.35 -6.87 -16.72
CA MET A 107 -5.98 -5.57 -16.60
C MET A 107 -5.25 -4.52 -17.43
N LYS A 108 -6.01 -3.63 -18.07
CA LYS A 108 -5.45 -2.49 -18.79
C LYS A 108 -4.91 -1.44 -17.80
N ILE A 109 -3.76 -0.86 -18.15
CA ILE A 109 -3.21 0.31 -17.45
C ILE A 109 -3.83 1.56 -18.08
N ASP A 110 -4.63 2.30 -17.28
CA ASP A 110 -5.32 3.52 -17.72
C ASP A 110 -4.68 4.80 -17.16
N VAL A 111 -3.38 4.75 -16.87
CA VAL A 111 -2.58 5.89 -16.41
C VAL A 111 -1.41 6.16 -17.35
N ASP A 112 -0.96 7.41 -17.40
CA ASP A 112 0.25 7.77 -18.14
C ASP A 112 1.51 7.37 -17.35
N MET A 113 2.09 6.25 -17.73
CA MET A 113 3.29 5.69 -17.10
C MET A 113 4.50 6.62 -17.21
N LYS A 114 4.58 7.43 -18.30
CA LYS A 114 5.66 8.41 -18.44
C LYS A 114 5.47 9.56 -17.45
N ALA A 115 4.26 10.09 -17.35
CA ALA A 115 3.94 11.14 -16.39
C ALA A 115 4.24 10.70 -14.95
N ILE A 116 3.95 9.45 -14.59
CA ILE A 116 4.32 8.86 -13.28
C ILE A 116 5.85 8.87 -13.10
N GLY A 117 6.61 8.46 -14.12
CA GLY A 117 8.08 8.46 -14.08
C GLY A 117 8.69 9.85 -13.88
N ASP A 118 8.01 10.88 -14.37
CA ASP A 118 8.44 12.29 -14.28
C ASP A 118 7.98 12.99 -12.98
N MET A 119 7.19 12.31 -12.12
CA MET A 119 6.71 12.88 -10.85
C MET A 119 7.85 13.07 -9.85
N THR A 120 7.91 14.25 -9.23
CA THR A 120 8.90 14.59 -8.21
C THR A 120 8.28 15.12 -6.92
N LYS A 121 7.00 15.55 -6.95
CA LYS A 121 6.32 16.11 -5.80
C LYS A 121 5.77 15.03 -4.88
N LYS A 122 5.98 15.20 -3.58
CA LYS A 122 5.53 14.26 -2.54
C LYS A 122 4.05 13.91 -2.65
N ASP A 123 3.18 14.92 -2.68
CA ASP A 123 1.74 14.69 -2.60
C ASP A 123 1.21 13.95 -3.84
N ASP A 124 1.73 14.29 -5.03
CA ASP A 124 1.39 13.62 -6.28
C ASP A 124 1.84 12.13 -6.25
N LEU A 125 3.07 11.88 -5.78
CA LEU A 125 3.61 10.54 -5.65
C LEU A 125 2.88 9.69 -4.60
N VAL A 126 2.53 10.26 -3.46
CA VAL A 126 1.75 9.54 -2.42
C VAL A 126 0.35 9.21 -2.93
N ALA A 127 -0.29 10.11 -3.66
CA ALA A 127 -1.60 9.86 -4.27
C ALA A 127 -1.51 8.77 -5.36
N ALA A 128 -0.52 8.85 -6.25
CA ALA A 128 -0.28 7.85 -7.29
C ALA A 128 0.07 6.46 -6.70
N LEU A 129 0.82 6.43 -5.59
CA LEU A 129 1.16 5.20 -4.87
C LEU A 129 -0.10 4.52 -4.32
N ALA A 130 -1.01 5.26 -3.69
CA ALA A 130 -2.27 4.72 -3.21
C ALA A 130 -3.15 4.17 -4.36
N ALA A 131 -3.20 4.88 -5.50
CA ALA A 131 -3.93 4.42 -6.66
C ALA A 131 -3.34 3.13 -7.25
N CYS A 132 -2.00 3.00 -7.31
CA CYS A 132 -1.36 1.79 -7.82
C CYS A 132 -1.56 0.59 -6.89
N PHE A 133 -1.60 0.76 -5.58
CA PHE A 133 -1.93 -0.34 -4.65
C PHE A 133 -3.40 -0.77 -4.79
N THR A 134 -4.32 0.19 -4.93
CA THR A 134 -5.72 -0.13 -5.26
C THR A 134 -5.83 -0.98 -6.54
N PHE A 135 -5.04 -0.67 -7.57
CA PHE A 135 -4.96 -1.47 -8.79
C PHE A 135 -4.38 -2.86 -8.54
N ALA A 136 -3.30 -2.95 -7.75
CA ALA A 136 -2.64 -4.21 -7.42
C ALA A 136 -3.57 -5.17 -6.64
N HIS A 137 -4.30 -4.68 -5.64
CA HIS A 137 -5.29 -5.46 -4.89
C HIS A 137 -6.40 -6.01 -5.81
N LYS A 138 -6.91 -5.19 -6.74
CA LYS A 138 -7.89 -5.65 -7.73
C LYS A 138 -7.33 -6.78 -8.60
N ALA A 139 -6.07 -6.67 -9.01
CA ALA A 139 -5.42 -7.71 -9.81
C ALA A 139 -5.24 -9.01 -9.01
N VAL A 140 -4.77 -8.92 -7.77
CA VAL A 140 -4.59 -10.08 -6.88
C VAL A 140 -5.92 -10.77 -6.61
N ALA A 141 -7.02 -10.04 -6.45
CA ALA A 141 -8.35 -10.60 -6.24
C ALA A 141 -8.83 -11.50 -7.41
N THR A 142 -8.23 -11.41 -8.60
CA THR A 142 -8.54 -12.30 -9.74
C THR A 142 -7.89 -13.68 -9.64
N ILE A 143 -6.96 -13.88 -8.70
CA ILE A 143 -6.24 -15.15 -8.54
C ILE A 143 -7.17 -16.17 -7.87
N THR A 144 -7.25 -17.35 -8.44
CA THR A 144 -8.02 -18.49 -7.92
C THR A 144 -7.13 -19.72 -7.81
N PRO A 145 -7.49 -20.74 -7.03
CA PRO A 145 -6.74 -22.00 -7.04
C PRO A 145 -6.58 -22.62 -8.43
N ALA A 146 -7.56 -22.42 -9.31
CA ALA A 146 -7.54 -22.96 -10.67
C ALA A 146 -6.58 -22.21 -11.61
N ASN A 147 -6.34 -20.91 -11.41
CA ASN A 147 -5.52 -20.09 -12.32
C ASN A 147 -4.18 -19.63 -11.74
N ALA A 148 -3.95 -19.86 -10.45
CA ALA A 148 -2.78 -19.38 -9.70
C ALA A 148 -1.44 -19.72 -10.38
N PHE A 149 -1.31 -20.93 -10.89
CA PHE A 149 -0.11 -21.46 -11.56
C PHE A 149 -0.27 -21.64 -13.07
N LEU A 150 -1.33 -21.14 -13.69
CA LEU A 150 -1.40 -21.11 -15.15
C LEU A 150 -0.39 -20.11 -15.69
N VAL A 151 0.27 -20.50 -16.79
CA VAL A 151 1.26 -19.67 -17.46
C VAL A 151 0.60 -18.43 -18.06
N ILE A 152 1.18 -17.26 -17.78
CA ILE A 152 0.79 -15.97 -18.33
C ILE A 152 2.01 -15.31 -19.03
N LYS A 153 1.79 -14.21 -19.75
CA LYS A 153 2.89 -13.36 -20.20
C LYS A 153 3.47 -12.62 -18.99
N GLY A 154 4.43 -13.24 -18.34
CA GLY A 154 5.07 -12.73 -17.13
C GLY A 154 6.16 -11.67 -17.39
N ALA A 155 7.01 -11.48 -16.39
CA ALA A 155 8.20 -10.64 -16.42
C ALA A 155 9.31 -11.32 -15.60
N ASP A 156 10.57 -11.06 -15.97
CA ASP A 156 11.75 -11.48 -15.20
C ASP A 156 11.77 -12.98 -14.82
N GLY A 157 11.23 -13.84 -15.70
CA GLY A 157 11.12 -15.28 -15.46
C GLY A 157 9.91 -15.69 -14.60
N MET A 158 9.15 -14.76 -14.06
CA MET A 158 7.93 -15.00 -13.28
C MET A 158 6.75 -15.17 -14.24
N ASN A 159 6.39 -16.40 -14.57
CA ASN A 159 5.47 -16.71 -15.65
C ASN A 159 4.11 -17.25 -15.20
N THR A 160 3.76 -17.10 -13.91
CA THR A 160 2.44 -17.43 -13.40
C THR A 160 1.87 -16.26 -12.58
N ARG A 161 0.55 -16.24 -12.34
CA ARG A 161 -0.07 -15.17 -11.55
C ARG A 161 0.54 -15.06 -10.15
N VAL A 162 0.70 -16.18 -9.47
CA VAL A 162 1.25 -16.23 -8.11
C VAL A 162 2.70 -15.77 -8.09
N THR A 163 3.56 -16.31 -8.98
CA THR A 163 4.99 -15.98 -8.96
C THR A 163 5.21 -14.51 -9.33
N LEU A 164 4.45 -13.97 -10.29
CA LEU A 164 4.58 -12.57 -10.67
C LEU A 164 4.05 -11.60 -9.59
N ALA A 165 2.92 -11.95 -8.94
CA ALA A 165 2.39 -11.14 -7.84
C ALA A 165 3.34 -11.15 -6.62
N THR A 166 3.91 -12.29 -6.28
CA THR A 166 4.92 -12.41 -5.21
C THR A 166 6.19 -11.65 -5.56
N PHE A 167 6.62 -11.71 -6.82
CA PHE A 167 7.78 -10.93 -7.29
C PHE A 167 7.52 -9.43 -7.19
N GLY A 168 6.30 -8.95 -7.47
CA GLY A 168 5.94 -7.54 -7.28
C GLY A 168 6.16 -7.07 -5.84
N VAL A 169 5.78 -7.90 -4.85
CA VAL A 169 6.06 -7.62 -3.42
C VAL A 169 7.56 -7.64 -3.14
N ALA A 170 8.27 -8.68 -3.59
CA ALA A 170 9.72 -8.82 -3.34
C ALA A 170 10.53 -7.66 -3.96
N HIS A 171 10.23 -7.29 -5.21
CA HIS A 171 10.82 -6.14 -5.89
C HIS A 171 10.53 -4.83 -5.14
N GLY A 172 9.30 -4.70 -4.64
CA GLY A 172 8.91 -3.54 -3.84
C GLY A 172 9.70 -3.44 -2.54
N TYR A 173 9.95 -4.55 -1.86
CA TYR A 173 10.76 -4.57 -0.63
C TYR A 173 12.24 -4.25 -0.86
N ASP A 174 12.81 -4.59 -2.03
CA ASP A 174 14.16 -4.13 -2.39
C ASP A 174 14.23 -2.60 -2.40
N HIS A 175 13.25 -1.94 -3.04
CA HIS A 175 13.17 -0.48 -3.05
C HIS A 175 12.78 0.13 -1.71
N TYR A 176 11.90 -0.53 -0.94
CA TYR A 176 11.56 -0.11 0.41
C TYR A 176 12.79 -0.08 1.32
N GLY A 177 13.65 -1.10 1.25
CA GLY A 177 14.91 -1.12 1.99
C GLY A 177 15.80 0.09 1.67
N GLN A 178 15.89 0.49 0.41
CA GLN A 178 16.63 1.68 0.00
C GLN A 178 15.98 2.97 0.57
N LEU A 179 14.63 3.08 0.54
CA LEU A 179 13.94 4.22 1.15
C LEU A 179 14.14 4.31 2.66
N VAL A 180 14.16 3.16 3.35
CA VAL A 180 14.47 3.08 4.79
C VAL A 180 15.84 3.68 5.08
N GLU A 181 16.86 3.32 4.29
CA GLU A 181 18.19 3.90 4.46
C GLU A 181 18.21 5.40 4.14
N TYR A 182 17.50 5.86 3.11
CA TYR A 182 17.39 7.30 2.81
C TYR A 182 16.72 8.08 3.93
N LEU A 183 15.68 7.53 4.57
CA LEU A 183 15.08 8.13 5.76
C LEU A 183 16.10 8.26 6.89
N ARG A 184 16.83 7.19 7.21
CA ARG A 184 17.87 7.17 8.26
C ARG A 184 19.00 8.15 7.98
N MET A 185 19.46 8.27 6.74
CA MET A 185 20.46 9.26 6.32
C MET A 185 19.97 10.70 6.51
N ASN A 186 18.67 10.92 6.58
CA ASN A 186 18.05 12.20 6.87
C ASN A 186 17.60 12.37 8.33
N GLY A 187 18.03 11.47 9.23
CA GLY A 187 17.69 11.52 10.65
C GLY A 187 16.25 11.13 10.98
N ILE A 188 15.57 10.43 10.06
CA ILE A 188 14.17 10.03 10.22
C ILE A 188 14.11 8.54 10.56
N ILE A 189 13.43 8.20 11.64
CA ILE A 189 13.15 6.79 11.98
C ILE A 189 12.01 6.31 11.06
N PRO A 190 12.23 5.23 10.28
CA PRO A 190 11.16 4.68 9.44
C PRO A 190 9.94 4.27 10.29
N PRO A 191 8.70 4.53 9.84
CA PRO A 191 7.48 4.25 10.63
C PRO A 191 7.39 2.80 11.11
N ALA A 192 7.75 1.82 10.30
CA ALA A 192 7.77 0.41 10.69
C ALA A 192 8.78 0.10 11.82
N SER A 193 9.78 0.97 12.05
CA SER A 193 10.74 0.83 13.15
C SER A 193 10.38 1.68 14.37
N ALA A 194 9.44 2.62 14.26
CA ALA A 194 9.09 3.56 15.33
C ALA A 194 8.17 2.94 16.39
N GLY A 195 7.48 1.85 16.06
CA GLY A 195 6.49 1.21 16.92
C GLY A 195 7.02 0.14 17.88
N GLY A 196 8.33 -0.09 17.94
CA GLY A 196 8.95 -1.15 18.77
C GLY A 196 8.31 -2.53 18.51
N MET A 197 9.05 -3.48 17.96
CA MET A 197 8.62 -4.89 17.97
C MET A 197 8.58 -5.41 19.40
#